data_ea6c9058a2bd0be08498484700face57
#
_entry.id   ea6c9058a2bd0be08498484700face57
#
_cell.length_a   1.000
_cell.length_b   1.000
_cell.length_c   1.000
_cell.angle_alpha   90.00
_cell.angle_beta   90.00
_cell.angle_gamma   90.00
#
_symmetry.space_group_name_H-M   'P 1'
#
loop_
_entity.id
_entity.type
_entity.pdbx_description
1 polymer ?
#
loop_
_entity_poly.entity_id
_entity_poly.type
_entity_poly.pdbx_seq_one_letter_code
_entity_poly.pdbx_strand_id
1 'polypeptide(L)'
;MFSKINSFSTRGIDGYRITVEVDVSNGLPSFVMVGYLAEEVREAQERVRTALRNAGFCLPPKRITVNLSPAGVRKEGTGCDLAIAAGILRCLWEQGEKAKIRKTDETCPEMDGVEDEENNSAPDWDQWAFIGELGLDGSIKPLTGVLSMVYEARRCGMKRVFLSEENVQEGRAVDGIEIVGVRDVKAMTACLQHPEQIHGQWFTPDLFQAGQEEFDVDFDEIVGLPLVRQATEAAAAGRHNILYIGPAGTGKTMAARRIPTILPPLTLEESIEVSKIYSICGLLKPDTPLVLQRPFRSPHHSTTAQAMAGGGRNPKPGEISLASYGTLFLDELTEFQPKILDLLRQPMEEGSITVSRLNQTVVFPAKTMIAAAMNPCKCGFFPDLGKCRCTPTQIRRYLNRVSGPFFRSDRYWGGSTAAGFGYDGFREEYR
;
A
#
# COMPACT_ATOMS: atom_id res chain seq x y z
N MET A 1 -34.53 1.32 -15.85
CA MET A 1 -34.00 -0.02 -15.54
C MET A 1 -32.83 0.11 -14.59
N PHE A 2 -32.76 -0.73 -13.60
CA PHE A 2 -31.85 -0.58 -12.46
C PHE A 2 -30.83 -1.73 -12.40
N SER A 3 -29.56 -1.40 -12.21
CA SER A 3 -28.50 -2.39 -11.98
C SER A 3 -27.69 -2.03 -10.75
N LYS A 4 -27.07 -3.04 -10.15
CA LYS A 4 -26.23 -2.95 -8.98
C LYS A 4 -24.91 -3.67 -9.23
N ILE A 5 -23.80 -2.96 -9.08
CA ILE A 5 -22.45 -3.47 -9.36
C ILE A 5 -21.56 -3.21 -8.14
N ASN A 6 -20.68 -4.15 -7.84
CA ASN A 6 -19.72 -4.00 -6.76
C ASN A 6 -18.43 -3.39 -7.28
N SER A 7 -17.92 -2.45 -6.51
CA SER A 7 -16.57 -1.88 -6.65
C SER A 7 -15.92 -1.74 -5.28
N PHE A 8 -14.63 -1.45 -5.26
CA PHE A 8 -13.89 -1.25 -4.04
C PHE A 8 -12.96 -0.06 -4.19
N SER A 9 -12.69 0.62 -3.09
CA SER A 9 -11.72 1.72 -3.00
C SER A 9 -10.96 1.61 -1.70
N THR A 10 -9.96 2.46 -1.49
CA THR A 10 -9.12 2.45 -0.29
C THR A 10 -9.36 3.66 0.59
N ARG A 11 -9.24 3.45 1.91
CA ARG A 11 -9.16 4.49 2.91
C ARG A 11 -8.01 4.18 3.86
N GLY A 12 -6.95 4.99 3.80
CA GLY A 12 -5.71 4.61 4.44
C GLY A 12 -5.12 3.39 3.74
N ILE A 13 -4.89 2.30 4.48
CA ILE A 13 -4.42 1.02 3.93
C ILE A 13 -5.53 -0.01 3.74
N ASP A 14 -6.74 0.28 4.19
CA ASP A 14 -7.86 -0.65 4.15
C ASP A 14 -8.73 -0.42 2.93
N GLY A 15 -9.19 -1.54 2.34
CA GLY A 15 -10.22 -1.50 1.32
C GLY A 15 -11.60 -1.28 1.92
N TYR A 16 -12.51 -0.70 1.16
CA TYR A 16 -13.93 -0.66 1.50
C TYR A 16 -14.80 -0.83 0.25
N ARG A 17 -15.96 -1.47 0.44
CA ARG A 17 -16.91 -1.74 -0.64
C ARG A 17 -17.65 -0.47 -1.05
N ILE A 18 -17.79 -0.27 -2.36
CA ILE A 18 -18.65 0.72 -2.98
C ILE A 18 -19.68 -0.05 -3.80
N THR A 19 -20.94 0.25 -3.58
CA THR A 19 -22.02 -0.24 -4.43
C THR A 19 -22.36 0.84 -5.46
N VAL A 20 -22.20 0.51 -6.72
CA VAL A 20 -22.54 1.35 -7.87
C VAL A 20 -23.94 0.98 -8.32
N GLU A 21 -24.88 1.89 -8.13
CA GLU A 21 -26.27 1.72 -8.54
C GLU A 21 -26.50 2.57 -9.78
N VAL A 22 -26.95 1.94 -10.87
CA VAL A 22 -27.18 2.62 -12.15
C VAL A 22 -28.63 2.46 -12.53
N ASP A 23 -29.31 3.58 -12.83
CA ASP A 23 -30.65 3.60 -13.42
C ASP A 23 -30.62 4.25 -14.81
N VAL A 24 -31.13 3.53 -15.78
CA VAL A 24 -31.34 4.01 -17.16
C VAL A 24 -32.83 4.11 -17.42
N SER A 25 -33.36 5.33 -17.47
CA SER A 25 -34.78 5.63 -17.58
C SER A 25 -35.07 6.54 -18.77
N ASN A 26 -36.36 6.51 -19.25
CA ASN A 26 -36.81 7.41 -20.29
C ASN A 26 -36.85 8.85 -19.75
N GLY A 27 -36.41 9.82 -20.57
CA GLY A 27 -36.41 11.22 -20.22
C GLY A 27 -35.43 12.02 -21.08
N LEU A 28 -35.25 13.29 -20.74
CA LEU A 28 -34.23 14.12 -21.42
C LEU A 28 -32.85 13.51 -21.21
N PRO A 29 -32.05 13.34 -22.27
CA PRO A 29 -30.72 12.75 -22.20
C PRO A 29 -29.86 13.51 -21.18
N SER A 30 -29.47 12.83 -20.10
CA SER A 30 -28.63 13.39 -19.06
C SER A 30 -27.83 12.28 -18.37
N PHE A 31 -26.66 12.62 -17.85
CA PHE A 31 -25.87 11.75 -17.01
C PHE A 31 -25.67 12.42 -15.65
N VAL A 32 -26.18 11.84 -14.59
CA VAL A 32 -26.17 12.44 -13.25
C VAL A 32 -25.50 11.49 -12.27
N MET A 33 -24.52 12.02 -11.53
CA MET A 33 -23.85 11.30 -10.45
C MET A 33 -24.37 11.77 -9.08
N VAL A 34 -24.71 10.83 -8.21
CA VAL A 34 -25.28 11.08 -6.87
C VAL A 34 -24.37 10.44 -5.82
N GLY A 35 -24.23 11.09 -4.66
CA GLY A 35 -23.43 10.62 -3.52
C GLY A 35 -22.50 11.71 -2.98
N TYR A 36 -21.73 11.37 -1.95
CA TYR A 36 -20.69 12.25 -1.42
C TYR A 36 -19.39 12.03 -2.20
N LEU A 37 -19.22 12.78 -3.30
CA LEU A 37 -18.22 12.56 -4.34
C LEU A 37 -17.14 13.65 -4.29
N ALA A 38 -15.87 13.25 -4.42
CA ALA A 38 -14.79 14.16 -4.76
C ALA A 38 -14.90 14.60 -6.23
N GLU A 39 -14.14 15.60 -6.62
CA GLU A 39 -14.19 16.18 -7.96
C GLU A 39 -13.80 15.14 -9.03
N GLU A 40 -12.75 14.39 -8.76
CA GLU A 40 -12.24 13.33 -9.66
C GLU A 40 -13.32 12.26 -9.95
N VAL A 41 -14.18 11.96 -8.95
CA VAL A 41 -15.28 11.00 -9.10
C VAL A 41 -16.44 11.60 -9.89
N ARG A 42 -16.70 12.91 -9.76
CA ARG A 42 -17.72 13.60 -10.58
C ARG A 42 -17.36 13.64 -12.07
N GLU A 43 -16.08 13.78 -12.36
CA GLU A 43 -15.56 13.75 -13.74
C GLU A 43 -15.72 12.36 -14.40
N ALA A 44 -15.94 11.30 -13.63
CA ALA A 44 -16.17 9.96 -14.15
C ALA A 44 -17.32 9.91 -15.16
N GLN A 45 -18.34 10.78 -15.02
CA GLN A 45 -19.44 10.84 -15.98
C GLN A 45 -18.95 11.10 -17.41
N GLU A 46 -18.01 12.05 -17.60
CA GLU A 46 -17.49 12.37 -18.93
C GLU A 46 -16.48 11.33 -19.42
N ARG A 47 -15.64 10.78 -18.51
CA ARG A 47 -14.68 9.72 -18.83
C ARG A 47 -15.43 8.47 -19.31
N VAL A 48 -16.36 7.96 -18.50
CA VAL A 48 -17.13 6.73 -18.82
C VAL A 48 -17.93 6.91 -20.10
N ARG A 49 -18.64 8.03 -20.25
CA ARG A 49 -19.43 8.33 -21.47
C ARG A 49 -18.56 8.34 -22.72
N THR A 50 -17.42 8.99 -22.65
CA THR A 50 -16.48 9.11 -23.79
C THR A 50 -15.81 7.78 -24.08
N ALA A 51 -15.36 7.05 -23.04
CA ALA A 51 -14.76 5.73 -23.16
C ALA A 51 -15.70 4.73 -23.84
N LEU A 52 -16.95 4.63 -23.37
CA LEU A 52 -17.96 3.76 -23.99
C LEU A 52 -18.21 4.10 -25.44
N ARG A 53 -18.36 5.39 -25.77
CA ARG A 53 -18.57 5.84 -27.15
C ARG A 53 -17.36 5.53 -28.04
N ASN A 54 -16.13 5.77 -27.58
CA ASN A 54 -14.91 5.49 -28.35
C ASN A 54 -14.62 3.98 -28.46
N ALA A 55 -15.07 3.20 -27.48
CA ALA A 55 -15.10 1.74 -27.58
C ALA A 55 -16.20 1.20 -28.53
N GLY A 56 -16.98 2.09 -29.18
CA GLY A 56 -18.00 1.73 -30.19
C GLY A 56 -19.38 1.45 -29.64
N PHE A 57 -19.61 1.64 -28.33
CA PHE A 57 -20.94 1.45 -27.71
C PHE A 57 -21.81 2.68 -27.97
N CYS A 58 -23.02 2.44 -28.49
CA CYS A 58 -24.01 3.50 -28.67
C CYS A 58 -24.86 3.64 -27.39
N LEU A 59 -24.63 4.71 -26.63
CA LEU A 59 -25.49 5.03 -25.51
C LEU A 59 -26.82 5.62 -26.02
N PRO A 60 -27.96 5.07 -25.63
CA PRO A 60 -29.27 5.61 -26.04
C PRO A 60 -29.48 7.01 -25.46
N PRO A 61 -30.30 7.86 -26.10
CA PRO A 61 -30.65 9.19 -25.60
C PRO A 61 -31.62 9.11 -24.42
N LYS A 62 -31.17 8.49 -23.32
CA LYS A 62 -31.92 8.27 -22.08
C LYS A 62 -31.28 9.00 -20.92
N ARG A 63 -32.01 9.11 -19.81
CA ARG A 63 -31.47 9.61 -18.55
C ARG A 63 -30.72 8.49 -17.84
N ILE A 64 -29.42 8.73 -17.57
CA ILE A 64 -28.57 7.83 -16.78
C ILE A 64 -28.34 8.47 -15.42
N THR A 65 -28.69 7.77 -14.35
CA THR A 65 -28.42 8.21 -12.98
C THR A 65 -27.54 7.17 -12.30
N VAL A 66 -26.41 7.60 -11.73
CA VAL A 66 -25.46 6.74 -11.02
C VAL A 66 -25.38 7.19 -9.58
N ASN A 67 -25.64 6.29 -8.64
CA ASN A 67 -25.48 6.52 -7.21
C ASN A 67 -24.35 5.65 -6.66
N LEU A 68 -23.41 6.27 -5.92
CA LEU A 68 -22.30 5.58 -5.26
C LEU A 68 -22.57 5.46 -3.75
N SER A 69 -22.95 4.29 -3.30
CA SER A 69 -23.27 3.96 -1.91
C SER A 69 -22.04 3.37 -1.16
N PRO A 70 -21.89 3.59 0.18
CA PRO A 70 -22.76 4.34 1.10
C PRO A 70 -22.56 5.87 1.03
N ALA A 71 -23.61 6.65 1.21
CA ALA A 71 -23.57 8.11 1.12
C ALA A 71 -22.72 8.78 2.22
N GLY A 72 -22.53 8.13 3.37
CA GLY A 72 -21.77 8.68 4.51
C GLY A 72 -20.24 8.68 4.31
N VAL A 73 -19.72 8.03 3.28
CA VAL A 73 -18.27 7.98 2.99
C VAL A 73 -17.98 8.79 1.74
N ARG A 74 -17.04 9.72 1.82
CA ARG A 74 -16.56 10.45 0.66
C ARG A 74 -15.84 9.48 -0.28
N LYS A 75 -16.26 9.44 -1.55
CA LYS A 75 -15.60 8.65 -2.59
C LYS A 75 -14.50 9.50 -3.21
N GLU A 76 -13.32 8.93 -3.30
CA GLU A 76 -12.12 9.54 -3.87
C GLU A 76 -11.50 8.60 -4.89
N GLY A 77 -10.72 9.15 -5.82
CA GLY A 77 -10.06 8.40 -6.90
C GLY A 77 -11.00 8.00 -8.05
N THR A 78 -10.44 7.30 -9.01
CA THR A 78 -11.05 6.99 -10.32
C THR A 78 -11.44 5.51 -10.47
N GLY A 79 -11.22 4.70 -9.45
CA GLY A 79 -11.37 3.23 -9.49
C GLY A 79 -12.78 2.71 -9.74
N CYS A 80 -13.81 3.55 -9.65
CA CYS A 80 -15.21 3.16 -9.90
C CYS A 80 -15.63 3.24 -11.38
N ASP A 81 -14.80 3.82 -12.26
CA ASP A 81 -15.18 4.04 -13.66
C ASP A 81 -15.60 2.76 -14.36
N LEU A 82 -14.82 1.68 -14.16
CA LEU A 82 -15.09 0.36 -14.74
C LEU A 82 -16.42 -0.21 -14.25
N ALA A 83 -16.73 -0.06 -12.96
CA ALA A 83 -18.00 -0.52 -12.38
C ALA A 83 -19.19 0.29 -12.89
N ILE A 84 -19.03 1.59 -13.11
CA ILE A 84 -20.06 2.45 -13.70
C ILE A 84 -20.34 1.99 -15.14
N ALA A 85 -19.29 1.75 -15.93
CA ALA A 85 -19.42 1.25 -17.31
C ALA A 85 -20.15 -0.12 -17.35
N ALA A 86 -19.74 -1.06 -16.49
CA ALA A 86 -20.37 -2.37 -16.37
C ALA A 86 -21.85 -2.25 -15.99
N GLY A 87 -22.20 -1.35 -15.08
CA GLY A 87 -23.59 -1.11 -14.67
C GLY A 87 -24.45 -0.54 -15.78
N ILE A 88 -23.93 0.40 -16.58
CA ILE A 88 -24.62 0.94 -17.74
C ILE A 88 -24.85 -0.16 -18.79
N LEU A 89 -23.82 -0.93 -19.11
CA LEU A 89 -23.91 -2.04 -20.08
C LEU A 89 -24.90 -3.09 -19.62
N ARG A 90 -24.90 -3.47 -18.35
CA ARG A 90 -25.90 -4.39 -17.76
C ARG A 90 -27.33 -3.88 -17.98
N CYS A 91 -27.62 -2.61 -17.64
CA CYS A 91 -28.94 -2.02 -17.87
C CYS A 91 -29.37 -2.07 -19.33
N LEU A 92 -28.45 -1.86 -20.29
CA LEU A 92 -28.74 -1.90 -21.72
C LEU A 92 -29.05 -3.32 -22.21
N TRP A 93 -28.30 -4.32 -21.75
CA TRP A 93 -28.54 -5.72 -22.12
C TRP A 93 -29.86 -6.27 -21.61
N GLU A 94 -30.22 -5.96 -20.36
CA GLU A 94 -31.50 -6.39 -19.79
C GLU A 94 -32.70 -5.72 -20.50
N GLN A 95 -32.50 -4.63 -21.26
CA GLN A 95 -33.55 -4.02 -22.12
C GLN A 95 -33.64 -4.67 -23.50
N GLY A 96 -32.86 -5.69 -23.80
CA GLY A 96 -32.82 -6.29 -25.14
C GLY A 96 -32.17 -5.37 -26.21
N GLU A 97 -31.68 -4.20 -25.79
CA GLU A 97 -30.88 -3.33 -26.63
C GLU A 97 -29.48 -3.96 -26.71
N LYS A 98 -29.27 -4.93 -27.64
CA LYS A 98 -27.92 -5.40 -27.96
C LYS A 98 -27.09 -4.15 -28.20
N ALA A 99 -26.07 -3.91 -27.38
CA ALA A 99 -25.18 -2.76 -27.56
C ALA A 99 -24.63 -2.84 -28.99
N LYS A 100 -25.23 -2.06 -29.91
CA LYS A 100 -24.82 -2.08 -31.31
C LYS A 100 -23.42 -1.47 -31.37
N ILE A 101 -22.40 -2.31 -31.50
CA ILE A 101 -21.05 -1.89 -31.84
C ILE A 101 -21.17 -1.30 -33.26
N ARG A 102 -20.86 -0.03 -33.44
CA ARG A 102 -20.76 0.58 -34.77
C ARG A 102 -19.71 -0.19 -35.56
N LYS A 103 -20.10 -0.88 -36.61
CA LYS A 103 -19.18 -1.45 -37.59
C LYS A 103 -18.48 -0.27 -38.29
N THR A 104 -17.29 0.07 -37.86
CA THR A 104 -16.41 1.04 -38.54
C THR A 104 -15.32 0.30 -39.29
N ASP A 105 -15.68 -0.75 -40.06
CA ASP A 105 -14.85 -1.21 -41.17
C ASP A 105 -15.58 -2.35 -41.90
N GLU A 106 -15.63 -2.24 -43.20
CA GLU A 106 -16.25 -3.18 -44.14
C GLU A 106 -15.45 -4.49 -44.33
N THR A 107 -14.59 -4.90 -43.38
CA THR A 107 -13.68 -6.06 -43.55
C THR A 107 -13.79 -7.11 -42.47
N CYS A 108 -14.90 -7.22 -41.73
CA CYS A 108 -15.15 -8.43 -40.94
C CYS A 108 -16.14 -9.34 -41.64
N PRO A 109 -15.78 -10.62 -41.90
CA PRO A 109 -16.72 -11.58 -42.48
C PRO A 109 -17.94 -11.75 -41.56
N GLU A 110 -19.12 -11.77 -42.14
CA GLU A 110 -20.35 -12.14 -41.47
C GLU A 110 -20.16 -13.51 -40.81
N MET A 111 -20.12 -13.57 -39.51
CA MET A 111 -20.36 -14.80 -38.77
C MET A 111 -21.86 -15.07 -38.79
N ASP A 112 -22.30 -15.73 -39.84
CA ASP A 112 -23.63 -16.31 -39.90
C ASP A 112 -23.77 -17.41 -38.85
N GLY A 113 -24.85 -17.32 -38.08
CA GLY A 113 -25.54 -18.47 -37.50
C GLY A 113 -24.74 -19.30 -36.50
N VAL A 114 -24.50 -18.75 -35.28
CA VAL A 114 -24.39 -19.61 -34.11
C VAL A 114 -25.77 -19.61 -33.47
N GLU A 115 -26.49 -20.70 -33.63
CA GLU A 115 -27.71 -20.99 -32.88
C GLU A 115 -27.40 -20.96 -31.41
N ASP A 116 -28.21 -20.21 -30.66
CA ASP A 116 -28.15 -20.10 -29.19
C ASP A 116 -28.32 -21.50 -28.58
N GLU A 117 -27.23 -22.19 -28.29
CA GLU A 117 -27.29 -23.32 -27.37
C GLU A 117 -27.61 -22.80 -25.99
N GLU A 118 -28.72 -23.24 -25.44
CA GLU A 118 -29.35 -22.88 -24.15
C GLU A 118 -28.51 -23.25 -22.91
N ASN A 119 -27.23 -22.98 -22.89
CA ASN A 119 -26.39 -23.27 -21.74
C ASN A 119 -25.58 -22.05 -21.26
N ASN A 120 -26.13 -20.86 -21.46
CA ASN A 120 -25.48 -19.61 -21.08
C ASN A 120 -25.79 -19.30 -19.60
N SER A 121 -24.93 -19.71 -18.67
CA SER A 121 -25.03 -19.29 -17.28
C SER A 121 -24.88 -17.78 -17.21
N ALA A 122 -25.93 -17.07 -16.79
CA ALA A 122 -25.92 -15.62 -16.65
C ALA A 122 -24.78 -15.19 -15.69
N PRO A 123 -24.12 -14.03 -15.94
CA PRO A 123 -23.09 -13.50 -15.06
C PRO A 123 -23.61 -13.36 -13.62
N ASP A 124 -22.82 -13.83 -12.65
CA ASP A 124 -23.15 -13.69 -11.22
C ASP A 124 -22.68 -12.30 -10.72
N TRP A 125 -23.45 -11.27 -11.13
CA TRP A 125 -23.14 -9.87 -10.83
C TRP A 125 -22.98 -9.56 -9.33
N ASP A 126 -23.65 -10.34 -8.47
CA ASP A 126 -23.64 -10.09 -7.02
C ASP A 126 -22.33 -10.56 -6.38
N GLN A 127 -21.62 -11.49 -7.03
CA GLN A 127 -20.36 -12.03 -6.56
C GLN A 127 -19.14 -11.54 -7.37
N TRP A 128 -19.36 -10.63 -8.32
CA TRP A 128 -18.31 -10.03 -9.12
C TRP A 128 -18.09 -8.58 -8.73
N ALA A 129 -16.84 -8.14 -8.80
CA ALA A 129 -16.43 -6.77 -8.56
C ALA A 129 -15.66 -6.20 -9.75
N PHE A 130 -15.77 -4.90 -9.97
CA PHE A 130 -15.12 -4.19 -11.07
C PHE A 130 -14.34 -3.01 -10.50
N ILE A 131 -13.02 -2.99 -10.75
CA ILE A 131 -12.10 -2.00 -10.20
C ILE A 131 -11.19 -1.52 -11.35
N GLY A 132 -11.28 -0.25 -11.72
CA GLY A 132 -10.45 0.30 -12.79
C GLY A 132 -10.82 1.71 -13.17
N GLU A 133 -9.84 2.48 -13.58
CA GLU A 133 -10.00 3.78 -14.21
C GLU A 133 -10.13 3.62 -15.72
N LEU A 134 -10.97 4.39 -16.36
CA LEU A 134 -11.13 4.37 -17.81
C LEU A 134 -10.36 5.51 -18.48
N GLY A 135 -9.54 5.16 -19.46
CA GLY A 135 -9.05 6.08 -20.45
C GLY A 135 -10.15 6.51 -21.41
N LEU A 136 -10.05 7.71 -22.00
CA LEU A 136 -11.03 8.21 -22.97
C LEU A 136 -11.11 7.34 -24.25
N ASP A 137 -10.08 6.55 -24.52
CA ASP A 137 -10.00 5.57 -25.61
C ASP A 137 -10.70 4.23 -25.29
N GLY A 138 -11.20 4.08 -24.07
CA GLY A 138 -11.82 2.85 -23.56
C GLY A 138 -10.83 1.87 -22.94
N SER A 139 -9.54 2.19 -22.86
CA SER A 139 -8.53 1.39 -22.15
C SER A 139 -8.78 1.43 -20.63
N ILE A 140 -8.38 0.36 -19.93
CA ILE A 140 -8.46 0.27 -18.47
C ILE A 140 -7.07 0.53 -17.91
N LYS A 141 -6.95 1.60 -17.13
CA LYS A 141 -5.69 2.06 -16.53
C LYS A 141 -5.43 1.38 -15.19
N PRO A 142 -4.15 1.13 -14.85
CA PRO A 142 -3.79 0.58 -13.56
C PRO A 142 -4.06 1.56 -12.42
N LEU A 143 -4.35 0.99 -11.25
CA LEU A 143 -4.59 1.72 -10.00
C LEU A 143 -3.54 1.38 -8.96
N THR A 144 -3.36 2.27 -7.98
CA THR A 144 -2.60 2.01 -6.76
C THR A 144 -3.54 1.50 -5.65
N GLY A 145 -3.03 0.62 -4.77
CA GLY A 145 -3.82 0.09 -3.66
C GLY A 145 -4.74 -1.07 -4.03
N VAL A 146 -4.55 -1.69 -5.18
CA VAL A 146 -5.38 -2.79 -5.68
C VAL A 146 -5.35 -3.98 -4.72
N LEU A 147 -4.20 -4.28 -4.11
CA LEU A 147 -4.09 -5.37 -3.12
C LEU A 147 -5.09 -5.20 -1.97
N SER A 148 -5.23 -3.99 -1.43
CA SER A 148 -6.19 -3.70 -0.35
C SER A 148 -7.64 -3.81 -0.81
N MET A 149 -7.94 -3.37 -2.04
CA MET A 149 -9.28 -3.46 -2.63
C MET A 149 -9.68 -4.91 -2.87
N VAL A 150 -8.80 -5.73 -3.44
CA VAL A 150 -9.04 -7.17 -3.70
C VAL A 150 -9.14 -7.96 -2.39
N TYR A 151 -8.30 -7.65 -1.40
CA TYR A 151 -8.39 -8.27 -0.07
C TYR A 151 -9.74 -8.03 0.58
N GLU A 152 -10.27 -6.81 0.51
CA GLU A 152 -11.61 -6.50 1.02
C GLU A 152 -12.72 -7.10 0.16
N ALA A 153 -12.55 -7.18 -1.16
CA ALA A 153 -13.49 -7.86 -2.05
C ALA A 153 -13.66 -9.34 -1.66
N ARG A 154 -12.55 -10.04 -1.43
CA ARG A 154 -12.59 -11.42 -0.89
C ARG A 154 -13.32 -11.49 0.45
N ARG A 155 -13.01 -10.57 1.38
CA ARG A 155 -13.66 -10.50 2.70
C ARG A 155 -15.17 -10.30 2.61
N CYS A 156 -15.62 -9.54 1.61
CA CYS A 156 -17.04 -9.32 1.30
C CYS A 156 -17.70 -10.48 0.53
N GLY A 157 -17.01 -11.59 0.27
CA GLY A 157 -17.54 -12.77 -0.39
C GLY A 157 -17.57 -12.68 -1.92
N MET A 158 -16.81 -11.75 -2.52
CA MET A 158 -16.66 -11.71 -3.97
C MET A 158 -15.87 -12.92 -4.45
N LYS A 159 -16.29 -13.52 -5.56
CA LYS A 159 -15.59 -14.66 -6.18
C LYS A 159 -14.64 -14.23 -7.29
N ARG A 160 -14.94 -13.11 -7.95
CA ARG A 160 -14.21 -12.64 -9.12
C ARG A 160 -14.05 -11.13 -9.10
N VAL A 161 -12.86 -10.66 -9.50
CA VAL A 161 -12.56 -9.22 -9.63
C VAL A 161 -12.02 -8.95 -11.03
N PHE A 162 -12.67 -8.01 -11.73
CA PHE A 162 -12.19 -7.46 -13.00
C PHE A 162 -11.35 -6.21 -12.72
N LEU A 163 -10.15 -6.17 -13.29
CA LEU A 163 -9.22 -5.06 -13.13
C LEU A 163 -8.28 -4.93 -14.35
N SER A 164 -7.44 -3.89 -14.36
CA SER A 164 -6.45 -3.71 -15.43
C SER A 164 -5.48 -4.88 -15.50
N GLU A 165 -5.10 -5.31 -16.72
CA GLU A 165 -4.07 -6.36 -16.93
C GLU A 165 -2.78 -6.07 -16.15
N GLU A 166 -2.38 -4.79 -16.03
CA GLU A 166 -1.20 -4.37 -15.27
C GLU A 166 -1.30 -4.60 -13.75
N ASN A 167 -2.52 -4.69 -13.21
CA ASN A 167 -2.75 -4.96 -11.79
C ASN A 167 -2.99 -6.44 -11.46
N VAL A 168 -3.03 -7.33 -12.45
CA VAL A 168 -3.33 -8.75 -12.24
C VAL A 168 -2.34 -9.40 -11.27
N GLN A 169 -1.05 -9.11 -11.42
CA GLN A 169 -0.03 -9.67 -10.55
C GLN A 169 -0.24 -9.27 -9.09
N GLU A 170 -0.60 -8.00 -8.85
CA GLU A 170 -0.91 -7.50 -7.52
C GLU A 170 -2.20 -8.12 -6.97
N GLY A 171 -3.26 -8.20 -7.78
CA GLY A 171 -4.54 -8.76 -7.37
C GLY A 171 -4.46 -10.24 -7.00
N ARG A 172 -3.74 -11.05 -7.78
CA ARG A 172 -3.62 -12.51 -7.54
C ARG A 172 -2.82 -12.88 -6.29
N ALA A 173 -2.20 -11.90 -5.62
CA ALA A 173 -1.55 -12.12 -4.33
C ALA A 173 -2.56 -12.42 -3.19
N VAL A 174 -3.86 -12.24 -3.43
CA VAL A 174 -4.93 -12.56 -2.49
C VAL A 174 -5.48 -13.95 -2.82
N ASP A 175 -5.37 -14.87 -1.86
CA ASP A 175 -5.91 -16.23 -1.99
C ASP A 175 -7.45 -16.25 -1.96
N GLY A 176 -8.06 -17.23 -2.65
CA GLY A 176 -9.50 -17.51 -2.60
C GLY A 176 -10.40 -16.55 -3.40
N ILE A 177 -9.84 -15.82 -4.37
CA ILE A 177 -10.56 -14.96 -5.29
C ILE A 177 -9.94 -15.03 -6.69
N GLU A 178 -10.77 -15.07 -7.72
CA GLU A 178 -10.32 -15.09 -9.12
C GLU A 178 -10.09 -13.67 -9.64
N ILE A 179 -8.96 -13.44 -10.28
CA ILE A 179 -8.58 -12.14 -10.84
C ILE A 179 -8.62 -12.19 -12.36
N VAL A 180 -9.43 -11.33 -12.95
CA VAL A 180 -9.62 -11.22 -14.40
C VAL A 180 -9.03 -9.91 -14.88
N GLY A 181 -7.90 -10.00 -15.57
CA GLY A 181 -7.27 -8.86 -16.24
C GLY A 181 -8.01 -8.49 -17.52
N VAL A 182 -8.35 -7.24 -17.67
CA VAL A 182 -8.98 -6.71 -18.87
C VAL A 182 -8.25 -5.44 -19.35
N ARG A 183 -7.94 -5.39 -20.63
CA ARG A 183 -7.20 -4.27 -21.22
C ARG A 183 -8.09 -3.07 -21.55
N ASP A 184 -9.33 -3.34 -21.94
CA ASP A 184 -10.28 -2.31 -22.39
C ASP A 184 -11.74 -2.76 -22.14
N VAL A 185 -12.67 -1.84 -22.32
CA VAL A 185 -14.11 -2.07 -22.15
C VAL A 185 -14.65 -3.15 -23.10
N LYS A 186 -14.07 -3.30 -24.31
CA LYS A 186 -14.49 -4.35 -25.26
C LYS A 186 -14.14 -5.72 -24.72
N ALA A 187 -12.90 -5.90 -24.23
CA ALA A 187 -12.47 -7.15 -23.60
C ALA A 187 -13.34 -7.49 -22.37
N MET A 188 -13.63 -6.52 -21.51
CA MET A 188 -14.56 -6.70 -20.40
C MET A 188 -15.94 -7.17 -20.89
N THR A 189 -16.47 -6.53 -21.94
CA THR A 189 -17.78 -6.85 -22.49
C THR A 189 -17.82 -8.27 -23.05
N ALA A 190 -16.78 -8.70 -23.77
CA ALA A 190 -16.65 -10.06 -24.26
C ALA A 190 -16.67 -11.09 -23.12
N CYS A 191 -15.94 -10.83 -22.03
CA CYS A 191 -15.96 -11.66 -20.82
C CYS A 191 -17.37 -11.74 -20.21
N LEU A 192 -18.13 -10.65 -20.21
CA LEU A 192 -19.46 -10.62 -19.65
C LEU A 192 -20.51 -11.33 -20.52
N GLN A 193 -20.30 -11.37 -21.83
CA GLN A 193 -21.15 -12.09 -22.78
C GLN A 193 -20.90 -13.61 -22.75
N HIS A 194 -19.66 -14.02 -22.45
CA HIS A 194 -19.22 -15.41 -22.42
C HIS A 194 -18.57 -15.75 -21.08
N PRO A 195 -19.34 -15.81 -19.96
CA PRO A 195 -18.80 -16.04 -18.62
C PRO A 195 -18.05 -17.37 -18.47
N GLU A 196 -18.41 -18.36 -19.26
CA GLU A 196 -17.80 -19.69 -19.29
C GLU A 196 -16.38 -19.69 -19.90
N GLN A 197 -16.06 -18.67 -20.71
CA GLN A 197 -14.74 -18.54 -21.36
C GLN A 197 -13.76 -17.69 -20.54
N ILE A 198 -14.20 -17.22 -19.35
CA ILE A 198 -13.31 -16.42 -18.50
C ILE A 198 -12.26 -17.32 -17.85
N HIS A 199 -11.00 -17.02 -18.11
CA HIS A 199 -9.86 -17.64 -17.47
C HIS A 199 -9.12 -16.60 -16.62
N GLY A 200 -9.51 -16.51 -15.36
CA GLY A 200 -8.86 -15.63 -14.39
C GLY A 200 -7.60 -16.27 -13.80
N GLN A 201 -6.84 -15.45 -13.09
CA GLN A 201 -5.65 -15.88 -12.37
C GLN A 201 -5.96 -16.04 -10.88
N TRP A 202 -5.33 -17.03 -10.27
CA TRP A 202 -5.50 -17.37 -8.86
C TRP A 202 -4.18 -17.17 -8.11
N PHE A 203 -4.29 -17.04 -6.79
CA PHE A 203 -3.13 -17.12 -5.93
C PHE A 203 -2.45 -18.50 -6.10
N THR A 204 -1.13 -18.48 -6.20
CA THR A 204 -0.30 -19.69 -6.16
C THR A 204 0.72 -19.55 -5.03
N PRO A 205 0.93 -20.58 -4.21
CA PRO A 205 1.90 -20.54 -3.10
C PRO A 205 3.32 -20.15 -3.53
N ASP A 206 3.69 -20.45 -4.78
CA ASP A 206 4.98 -20.12 -5.37
C ASP A 206 5.26 -18.61 -5.35
N LEU A 207 4.21 -17.76 -5.41
CA LEU A 207 4.35 -16.31 -5.30
C LEU A 207 4.99 -15.86 -3.97
N PHE A 208 4.78 -16.63 -2.92
CA PHE A 208 5.38 -16.36 -1.62
C PHE A 208 6.72 -17.08 -1.42
N GLN A 209 6.92 -18.23 -2.06
CA GLN A 209 8.14 -19.04 -1.91
C GLN A 209 9.28 -18.58 -2.82
N ALA A 210 8.98 -18.11 -4.03
CA ALA A 210 9.98 -17.73 -5.04
C ALA A 210 10.81 -16.49 -4.72
N GLY A 211 10.45 -15.73 -3.68
CA GLY A 211 11.05 -14.42 -3.41
C GLY A 211 11.92 -14.34 -2.17
N GLN A 212 12.43 -15.45 -1.67
CA GLN A 212 13.56 -15.40 -0.73
C GLN A 212 14.83 -15.07 -1.52
N GLU A 213 14.88 -13.86 -2.08
CA GLU A 213 16.08 -13.32 -2.71
C GLU A 213 17.22 -13.31 -1.68
N GLU A 214 18.41 -13.69 -2.11
CA GLU A 214 19.62 -13.54 -1.33
C GLU A 214 19.84 -12.04 -1.04
N PHE A 215 20.23 -11.73 0.17
CA PHE A 215 20.60 -10.36 0.52
C PHE A 215 21.98 -10.05 -0.10
N ASP A 216 22.16 -8.85 -0.64
CA ASP A 216 23.46 -8.36 -1.13
C ASP A 216 24.52 -8.26 -0.02
N VAL A 217 24.14 -8.34 1.24
CA VAL A 217 24.97 -8.24 2.43
C VAL A 217 24.66 -9.35 3.42
N ASP A 218 25.65 -9.79 4.20
CA ASP A 218 25.46 -10.81 5.21
C ASP A 218 25.91 -10.32 6.58
N PHE A 219 25.25 -10.81 7.63
CA PHE A 219 25.59 -10.52 9.01
C PHE A 219 26.99 -11.04 9.40
N ASP A 220 27.44 -12.11 8.75
CA ASP A 220 28.78 -12.68 8.97
C ASP A 220 29.93 -11.76 8.54
N GLU A 221 29.66 -10.76 7.73
CA GLU A 221 30.65 -9.72 7.39
C GLU A 221 31.02 -8.81 8.57
N ILE A 222 30.30 -8.89 9.71
CA ILE A 222 30.63 -8.12 10.92
C ILE A 222 31.77 -8.84 11.66
N VAL A 223 33.01 -8.48 11.32
CA VAL A 223 34.22 -9.05 11.92
C VAL A 223 34.78 -8.10 12.96
N GLY A 224 35.30 -8.65 14.06
CA GLY A 224 36.05 -7.89 15.09
C GLY A 224 35.20 -7.04 16.06
N LEU A 225 33.86 -7.20 16.05
CA LEU A 225 32.91 -6.45 16.91
C LEU A 225 31.99 -7.41 17.71
N PRO A 226 32.53 -8.25 18.62
CA PRO A 226 31.74 -9.32 19.25
C PRO A 226 30.53 -8.79 20.06
N LEU A 227 30.68 -7.69 20.78
CA LEU A 227 29.58 -7.08 21.56
C LEU A 227 28.48 -6.52 20.67
N VAL A 228 28.86 -5.85 19.55
CA VAL A 228 27.87 -5.35 18.58
C VAL A 228 27.12 -6.50 17.96
N ARG A 229 27.80 -7.57 17.59
CA ARG A 229 27.22 -8.79 17.02
C ARG A 229 26.21 -9.42 17.98
N GLN A 230 26.63 -9.73 19.20
CA GLN A 230 25.73 -10.31 20.23
C GLN A 230 24.52 -9.44 20.53
N ALA A 231 24.72 -8.13 20.68
CA ALA A 231 23.63 -7.20 20.96
C ALA A 231 22.64 -7.10 19.78
N THR A 232 23.17 -7.12 18.54
CA THR A 232 22.32 -7.08 17.33
C THR A 232 21.53 -8.38 17.18
N GLU A 233 22.14 -9.54 17.41
CA GLU A 233 21.48 -10.85 17.43
C GLU A 233 20.37 -10.90 18.48
N ALA A 234 20.65 -10.48 19.71
CA ALA A 234 19.66 -10.42 20.79
C ALA A 234 18.50 -9.46 20.44
N ALA A 235 18.80 -8.29 19.89
CA ALA A 235 17.80 -7.33 19.47
C ALA A 235 16.94 -7.87 18.31
N ALA A 236 17.54 -8.52 17.33
CA ALA A 236 16.83 -9.12 16.20
C ALA A 236 15.93 -10.28 16.65
N ALA A 237 16.42 -11.17 17.52
CA ALA A 237 15.66 -12.30 18.04
C ALA A 237 14.41 -11.87 18.82
N GLY A 238 14.53 -10.80 19.63
CA GLY A 238 13.43 -10.25 20.42
C GLY A 238 12.64 -9.13 19.74
N ARG A 239 13.02 -8.73 18.52
CA ARG A 239 12.50 -7.50 17.84
C ARG A 239 12.61 -6.26 18.73
N HIS A 240 13.69 -6.16 19.51
CA HIS A 240 13.94 -5.03 20.39
C HIS A 240 14.56 -3.86 19.63
N ASN A 241 14.20 -2.65 20.02
CA ASN A 241 14.87 -1.47 19.51
C ASN A 241 16.34 -1.46 19.98
N ILE A 242 17.26 -0.98 19.13
CA ILE A 242 18.68 -0.96 19.42
C ILE A 242 19.31 0.41 19.13
N LEU A 243 20.17 0.87 20.03
CA LEU A 243 20.94 2.10 19.85
C LEU A 243 22.44 1.79 19.83
N TYR A 244 23.09 2.12 18.72
CA TYR A 244 24.53 2.03 18.58
C TYR A 244 25.18 3.36 18.94
N ILE A 245 26.04 3.37 19.97
CA ILE A 245 26.80 4.56 20.38
C ILE A 245 28.30 4.27 20.20
N GLY A 246 29.01 5.11 19.47
CA GLY A 246 30.43 4.94 19.25
C GLY A 246 31.02 6.00 18.31
N PRO A 247 32.37 6.11 18.22
CA PRO A 247 33.04 7.01 17.30
C PRO A 247 32.63 6.81 15.84
N ALA A 248 32.95 7.77 14.98
CA ALA A 248 32.79 7.59 13.54
C ALA A 248 33.71 6.45 13.03
N GLY A 249 33.21 5.70 12.03
CA GLY A 249 33.96 4.58 11.45
C GLY A 249 33.96 3.27 12.23
N THR A 250 33.21 3.15 13.34
CA THR A 250 33.13 1.91 14.17
C THR A 250 32.15 0.87 13.66
N GLY A 251 31.65 0.97 12.43
CA GLY A 251 30.77 -0.04 11.84
C GLY A 251 29.28 0.01 12.25
N LYS A 252 28.82 1.05 12.96
CA LYS A 252 27.41 1.20 13.41
C LYS A 252 26.39 1.05 12.28
N THR A 253 26.57 1.83 11.21
CA THR A 253 25.71 1.80 10.02
C THR A 253 25.81 0.45 9.30
N MET A 254 27.01 -0.15 9.27
CA MET A 254 27.23 -1.47 8.69
C MET A 254 26.45 -2.54 9.44
N ALA A 255 26.51 -2.55 10.77
CA ALA A 255 25.76 -3.49 11.61
C ALA A 255 24.24 -3.33 11.43
N ALA A 256 23.74 -2.09 11.44
CA ALA A 256 22.32 -1.82 11.28
C ALA A 256 21.76 -2.32 9.91
N ARG A 257 22.51 -2.13 8.82
CA ARG A 257 22.10 -2.59 7.48
C ARG A 257 22.01 -4.10 7.34
N ARG A 258 22.66 -4.85 8.23
CA ARG A 258 22.65 -6.32 8.24
C ARG A 258 21.59 -6.93 9.15
N ILE A 259 20.85 -6.11 9.90
CA ILE A 259 19.72 -6.60 10.73
C ILE A 259 18.73 -7.42 9.93
N PRO A 260 18.27 -7.00 8.72
CA PRO A 260 17.30 -7.78 7.95
C PRO A 260 17.73 -9.22 7.65
N THR A 261 19.05 -9.48 7.52
CA THR A 261 19.57 -10.83 7.18
C THR A 261 19.44 -11.85 8.32
N ILE A 262 19.30 -11.37 9.56
CA ILE A 262 19.15 -12.22 10.75
C ILE A 262 17.74 -12.18 11.36
N LEU A 263 16.85 -11.35 10.83
CA LEU A 263 15.45 -11.36 11.24
C LEU A 263 14.75 -12.61 10.71
N PRO A 264 13.81 -13.20 11.46
CA PRO A 264 12.98 -14.30 10.95
C PRO A 264 12.26 -13.88 9.66
N PRO A 265 12.05 -14.76 8.67
CA PRO A 265 11.33 -14.43 7.46
C PRO A 265 9.93 -13.89 7.76
N LEU A 266 9.35 -13.13 6.81
CA LEU A 266 7.96 -12.68 6.93
C LEU A 266 7.01 -13.89 6.86
N THR A 267 5.96 -13.88 7.66
CA THR A 267 4.81 -14.76 7.42
C THR A 267 4.00 -14.21 6.24
N LEU A 268 3.14 -15.05 5.63
CA LEU A 268 2.27 -14.60 4.55
C LEU A 268 1.37 -13.42 4.99
N GLU A 269 0.85 -13.47 6.22
CA GLU A 269 0.02 -12.39 6.77
C GLU A 269 0.81 -11.09 6.95
N GLU A 270 2.03 -11.18 7.50
CA GLU A 270 2.93 -10.02 7.63
C GLU A 270 3.29 -9.45 6.25
N SER A 271 3.59 -10.33 5.27
CA SER A 271 3.89 -9.94 3.90
C SER A 271 2.72 -9.19 3.24
N ILE A 272 1.48 -9.69 3.41
CA ILE A 272 0.27 -9.01 2.90
C ILE A 272 0.09 -7.64 3.57
N GLU A 273 0.26 -7.52 4.90
CA GLU A 273 0.13 -6.23 5.58
C GLU A 273 1.16 -5.21 5.07
N VAL A 274 2.41 -5.61 4.91
CA VAL A 274 3.47 -4.74 4.35
C VAL A 274 3.15 -4.39 2.90
N SER A 275 2.77 -5.38 2.09
CA SER A 275 2.47 -5.18 0.68
C SER A 275 1.30 -4.23 0.45
N LYS A 276 0.28 -4.21 1.32
CA LYS A 276 -0.80 -3.21 1.29
C LYS A 276 -0.26 -1.78 1.44
N ILE A 277 0.71 -1.57 2.35
CA ILE A 277 1.34 -0.27 2.55
C ILE A 277 2.09 0.16 1.29
N TYR A 278 2.87 -0.76 0.70
CA TYR A 278 3.64 -0.50 -0.51
C TYR A 278 2.74 -0.28 -1.74
N SER A 279 1.66 -1.04 -1.86
CA SER A 279 0.65 -0.92 -2.90
C SER A 279 0.04 0.49 -2.95
N ILE A 280 -0.42 1.02 -1.81
CA ILE A 280 -1.02 2.36 -1.71
C ILE A 280 -0.02 3.47 -2.02
N CYS A 281 1.25 3.24 -1.72
CA CYS A 281 2.33 4.16 -2.08
C CYS A 281 2.77 4.04 -3.55
N GLY A 282 2.31 3.01 -4.28
CA GLY A 282 2.76 2.70 -5.64
C GLY A 282 4.20 2.21 -5.70
N LEU A 283 4.65 1.51 -4.66
CA LEU A 283 6.02 1.02 -4.50
C LEU A 283 6.17 -0.49 -4.72
N LEU A 284 5.08 -1.21 -5.01
CA LEU A 284 5.16 -2.61 -5.44
C LEU A 284 5.76 -2.69 -6.84
N LYS A 285 6.66 -3.66 -7.04
CA LYS A 285 7.22 -3.94 -8.36
C LYS A 285 6.22 -4.78 -9.16
N PRO A 286 6.09 -4.57 -10.48
CA PRO A 286 5.16 -5.35 -11.31
C PRO A 286 5.36 -6.87 -11.21
N ASP A 287 6.62 -7.31 -11.13
CA ASP A 287 6.97 -8.74 -11.13
C ASP A 287 6.92 -9.38 -9.73
N THR A 288 6.88 -8.59 -8.67
CA THR A 288 6.84 -9.06 -7.28
C THR A 288 5.64 -8.47 -6.55
N PRO A 289 4.49 -9.17 -6.60
CA PRO A 289 3.22 -8.65 -6.06
C PRO A 289 3.17 -8.58 -4.53
N LEU A 290 4.13 -9.21 -3.86
CA LEU A 290 4.27 -9.23 -2.41
C LEU A 290 5.66 -8.74 -2.00
N VAL A 291 5.73 -8.06 -0.88
CA VAL A 291 6.99 -7.76 -0.19
C VAL A 291 7.40 -9.01 0.59
N LEU A 292 8.47 -9.68 0.16
CA LEU A 292 8.90 -10.97 0.69
C LEU A 292 10.04 -10.84 1.69
N GLN A 293 10.79 -9.74 1.62
CA GLN A 293 11.86 -9.41 2.56
C GLN A 293 11.38 -8.38 3.58
N ARG A 294 11.92 -8.46 4.81
CA ARG A 294 11.66 -7.44 5.82
C ARG A 294 12.21 -6.09 5.38
N PRO A 295 11.37 -5.04 5.33
CA PRO A 295 11.79 -3.73 4.88
C PRO A 295 12.93 -3.16 5.73
N PHE A 296 13.90 -2.54 5.09
CA PHE A 296 14.90 -1.70 5.73
C PHE A 296 14.79 -0.26 5.21
N ARG A 297 14.38 0.65 6.08
CA ARG A 297 14.20 2.07 5.74
C ARG A 297 15.20 2.90 6.51
N SER A 298 15.92 3.75 5.81
CA SER A 298 16.96 4.63 6.39
C SER A 298 16.75 6.07 5.93
N PRO A 299 15.74 6.78 6.48
CA PRO A 299 15.50 8.16 6.14
C PRO A 299 16.65 9.05 6.59
N HIS A 300 16.99 10.05 5.79
CA HIS A 300 17.99 11.05 6.14
C HIS A 300 17.47 11.95 7.27
N HIS A 301 18.35 12.46 8.13
CA HIS A 301 17.96 13.31 9.27
C HIS A 301 17.22 14.61 8.88
N SER A 302 17.36 15.06 7.62
CA SER A 302 16.62 16.21 7.08
C SER A 302 15.18 15.86 6.62
N THR A 303 14.76 14.61 6.73
CA THR A 303 13.42 14.17 6.36
C THR A 303 12.36 14.94 7.15
N THR A 304 11.29 15.36 6.48
CA THR A 304 10.22 16.11 7.14
C THR A 304 9.35 15.21 8.03
N ALA A 305 8.70 15.80 9.04
CA ALA A 305 7.74 15.08 9.90
C ALA A 305 6.62 14.41 9.09
N GLN A 306 6.18 15.05 7.99
CA GLN A 306 5.17 14.47 7.10
C GLN A 306 5.69 13.27 6.31
N ALA A 307 6.92 13.29 5.83
CA ALA A 307 7.52 12.15 5.15
C ALA A 307 7.76 10.98 6.13
N MET A 308 8.07 11.27 7.39
CA MET A 308 8.24 10.25 8.44
C MET A 308 6.91 9.59 8.83
N ALA A 309 5.91 10.38 9.19
CA ALA A 309 4.63 9.88 9.71
C ALA A 309 3.62 9.53 8.62
N GLY A 310 3.76 10.15 7.47
CA GLY A 310 2.76 10.13 6.40
C GLY A 310 1.89 11.39 6.40
N GLY A 311 1.09 11.54 5.36
CA GLY A 311 0.22 12.70 5.21
C GLY A 311 -0.09 13.03 3.76
N GLY A 312 -0.44 14.28 3.52
CA GLY A 312 -0.95 14.77 2.24
C GLY A 312 -2.44 15.12 2.31
N ARG A 313 -3.01 15.57 1.20
CA ARG A 313 -4.47 15.80 1.08
C ARG A 313 -5.23 14.48 1.24
N ASN A 314 -4.76 13.47 0.53
CA ASN A 314 -5.15 12.05 0.70
C ASN A 314 -3.99 11.39 1.47
N PRO A 315 -4.14 11.14 2.78
CA PRO A 315 -3.03 10.69 3.60
C PRO A 315 -2.45 9.37 3.10
N LYS A 316 -1.15 9.39 2.77
CA LYS A 316 -0.36 8.20 2.44
C LYS A 316 0.56 7.84 3.60
N PRO A 317 0.92 6.54 3.76
CA PRO A 317 1.90 6.10 4.74
C PRO A 317 3.25 6.79 4.57
N GLY A 318 3.97 7.03 5.69
CA GLY A 318 5.34 7.55 5.69
C GLY A 318 6.39 6.47 5.92
N GLU A 319 7.65 6.90 6.09
CA GLU A 319 8.81 6.02 6.28
C GLU A 319 8.65 5.05 7.47
N ILE A 320 8.00 5.51 8.55
CA ILE A 320 7.72 4.68 9.73
C ILE A 320 6.83 3.48 9.35
N SER A 321 5.76 3.73 8.60
CA SER A 321 4.84 2.67 8.16
C SER A 321 5.45 1.78 7.08
N LEU A 322 6.26 2.36 6.16
CA LEU A 322 7.01 1.60 5.16
C LEU A 322 8.04 0.65 5.78
N ALA A 323 8.48 0.92 7.01
CA ALA A 323 9.37 0.04 7.77
C ALA A 323 8.64 -1.03 8.58
N SER A 324 7.29 -1.14 8.48
CA SER A 324 6.51 -2.11 9.25
C SER A 324 7.00 -3.54 9.01
N TYR A 325 7.06 -4.32 10.09
CA TYR A 325 7.61 -5.68 10.16
C TYR A 325 9.10 -5.79 9.77
N GLY A 326 9.77 -4.66 9.57
CA GLY A 326 11.18 -4.54 9.27
C GLY A 326 11.91 -3.61 10.21
N THR A 327 12.91 -2.91 9.71
CA THR A 327 13.78 -2.04 10.47
C THR A 327 13.72 -0.59 9.97
N LEU A 328 13.48 0.34 10.89
CA LEU A 328 13.67 1.78 10.67
C LEU A 328 15.02 2.18 11.24
N PHE A 329 15.97 2.50 10.39
CA PHE A 329 17.30 2.91 10.82
C PHE A 329 17.45 4.43 10.82
N LEU A 330 17.82 4.98 11.96
CA LEU A 330 18.04 6.42 12.17
C LEU A 330 19.54 6.65 12.40
N ASP A 331 20.27 6.98 11.34
CA ASP A 331 21.67 7.36 11.47
C ASP A 331 21.80 8.81 11.95
N GLU A 332 22.87 9.12 12.67
CA GLU A 332 23.09 10.44 13.26
C GLU A 332 21.88 10.94 14.08
N LEU A 333 21.36 10.09 14.97
CA LEU A 333 20.12 10.31 15.72
C LEU A 333 20.01 11.72 16.35
N THR A 334 21.13 12.30 16.79
CA THR A 334 21.19 13.64 17.42
C THR A 334 20.98 14.79 16.43
N GLU A 335 21.02 14.53 15.14
CA GLU A 335 20.81 15.54 14.09
C GLU A 335 19.35 15.60 13.63
N PHE A 336 18.52 14.62 14.01
CA PHE A 336 17.08 14.67 13.76
C PHE A 336 16.42 15.77 14.57
N GLN A 337 15.42 16.42 13.99
CA GLN A 337 14.61 17.40 14.71
C GLN A 337 13.88 16.72 15.87
N PRO A 338 13.78 17.35 17.07
CA PRO A 338 13.07 16.75 18.23
C PRO A 338 11.63 16.34 17.92
N LYS A 339 10.93 17.11 17.11
CA LYS A 339 9.57 16.79 16.65
C LYS A 339 9.47 15.45 15.92
N ILE A 340 10.50 15.04 15.17
CA ILE A 340 10.54 13.75 14.48
C ILE A 340 10.74 12.62 15.48
N LEU A 341 11.61 12.82 16.46
CA LEU A 341 11.84 11.84 17.53
C LEU A 341 10.57 11.63 18.39
N ASP A 342 9.81 12.69 18.63
CA ASP A 342 8.55 12.60 19.35
C ASP A 342 7.48 11.80 18.58
N LEU A 343 7.49 11.84 17.25
CA LEU A 343 6.57 11.03 16.42
C LEU A 343 6.80 9.52 16.56
N LEU A 344 8.02 9.09 16.94
CA LEU A 344 8.34 7.67 17.08
C LEU A 344 7.73 7.03 18.34
N ARG A 345 7.24 7.82 19.30
CA ARG A 345 6.65 7.32 20.53
C ARG A 345 5.43 6.45 20.28
N GLN A 346 4.47 6.96 19.50
CA GLN A 346 3.24 6.22 19.23
C GLN A 346 3.54 4.89 18.52
N PRO A 347 4.36 4.81 17.46
CA PRO A 347 4.81 3.55 16.87
C PRO A 347 5.45 2.58 17.88
N MET A 348 6.30 3.08 18.77
CA MET A 348 6.99 2.25 19.75
C MET A 348 6.05 1.66 20.82
N GLU A 349 5.00 2.39 21.18
CA GLU A 349 4.05 1.99 22.23
C GLU A 349 2.87 1.19 21.67
N GLU A 350 2.31 1.61 20.53
CA GLU A 350 1.06 1.12 19.97
C GLU A 350 1.24 0.29 18.70
N GLY A 351 2.43 0.31 18.06
CA GLY A 351 2.66 -0.33 16.75
C GLY A 351 1.85 0.30 15.62
N SER A 352 1.40 1.54 15.80
CA SER A 352 0.60 2.28 14.83
C SER A 352 0.96 3.77 14.86
N ILE A 353 0.60 4.49 13.80
CA ILE A 353 0.72 5.95 13.76
C ILE A 353 -0.58 6.58 13.24
N THR A 354 -1.07 7.57 13.97
CA THR A 354 -2.31 8.26 13.63
C THR A 354 -2.01 9.58 12.91
N VAL A 355 -2.55 9.70 11.70
CA VAL A 355 -2.45 10.91 10.87
C VAL A 355 -3.82 11.58 10.79
N SER A 356 -3.98 12.69 11.49
CA SER A 356 -5.22 13.49 11.47
C SER A 356 -5.10 14.66 10.49
N ARG A 357 -6.13 14.85 9.68
CA ARG A 357 -6.30 15.97 8.75
C ARG A 357 -7.73 16.54 8.90
N LEU A 358 -7.97 17.71 8.32
CA LEU A 358 -9.26 18.40 8.41
C LEU A 358 -10.48 17.52 8.09
N ASN A 359 -10.32 16.62 7.11
CA ASN A 359 -11.45 15.83 6.57
C ASN A 359 -11.43 14.37 7.01
N GLN A 360 -10.31 13.86 7.54
CA GLN A 360 -10.20 12.46 7.92
C GLN A 360 -9.05 12.19 8.89
N THR A 361 -9.24 11.20 9.72
CA THR A 361 -8.20 10.59 10.55
C THR A 361 -7.95 9.19 10.03
N VAL A 362 -6.68 8.87 9.78
CA VAL A 362 -6.24 7.56 9.29
C VAL A 362 -5.19 7.01 10.23
N VAL A 363 -5.29 5.74 10.53
CA VAL A 363 -4.31 5.00 11.32
C VAL A 363 -3.51 4.12 10.38
N PHE A 364 -2.19 4.25 10.40
CA PHE A 364 -1.28 3.39 9.64
C PHE A 364 -0.56 2.44 10.58
N PRO A 365 -0.33 1.18 10.19
CA PRO A 365 0.50 0.27 10.96
C PRO A 365 1.93 0.78 11.00
N ALA A 366 2.60 0.54 12.13
CA ALA A 366 3.96 0.98 12.39
C ALA A 366 4.67 -0.02 13.32
N LYS A 367 4.50 -1.32 13.06
CA LYS A 367 5.10 -2.44 13.80
C LYS A 367 6.56 -2.60 13.37
N THR A 368 7.40 -1.62 13.64
CA THR A 368 8.79 -1.56 13.19
C THR A 368 9.78 -1.71 14.34
N MET A 369 10.91 -2.36 14.07
CA MET A 369 12.08 -2.34 14.94
C MET A 369 12.87 -1.06 14.64
N ILE A 370 13.14 -0.25 15.66
CA ILE A 370 13.95 0.96 15.51
C ILE A 370 15.40 0.61 15.81
N ALA A 371 16.27 0.79 14.83
CA ALA A 371 17.70 0.80 15.00
C ALA A 371 18.19 2.24 14.87
N ALA A 372 18.97 2.72 15.82
CA ALA A 372 19.51 4.08 15.78
C ALA A 372 21.02 4.09 15.98
N ALA A 373 21.71 5.06 15.39
CA ALA A 373 23.12 5.25 15.58
C ALA A 373 23.44 6.71 15.94
N MET A 374 24.34 6.91 16.88
CA MET A 374 24.82 8.24 17.25
C MET A 374 26.28 8.22 17.70
N ASN A 375 26.89 9.38 17.69
CA ASN A 375 28.20 9.56 18.30
C ASN A 375 28.03 9.83 19.80
N PRO A 376 29.05 9.53 20.64
CA PRO A 376 28.99 9.76 22.09
C PRO A 376 29.06 11.24 22.49
N CYS A 377 29.59 12.09 21.61
CA CYS A 377 29.66 13.53 21.79
C CYS A 377 29.82 14.23 20.43
N LYS A 378 29.79 15.56 20.40
CA LYS A 378 29.89 16.36 19.17
C LYS A 378 31.17 16.10 18.38
N CYS A 379 32.33 15.86 19.05
CA CYS A 379 33.59 15.52 18.37
C CYS A 379 33.73 14.02 18.06
N GLY A 380 32.87 13.15 18.62
CA GLY A 380 32.87 11.72 18.38
C GLY A 380 33.83 10.87 19.19
N PHE A 381 34.74 11.47 19.99
CA PHE A 381 35.82 10.75 20.63
C PHE A 381 35.64 10.41 22.11
N PHE A 382 34.57 10.89 22.75
CA PHE A 382 34.33 10.49 24.14
C PHE A 382 34.14 8.96 24.23
N PRO A 383 34.66 8.24 25.24
CA PRO A 383 35.32 8.73 26.45
C PRO A 383 36.85 8.91 26.35
N ASP A 384 37.49 8.79 25.18
CA ASP A 384 38.92 8.99 25.02
C ASP A 384 39.26 10.45 25.29
N LEU A 385 39.64 10.74 26.56
CA LEU A 385 40.03 12.09 27.01
C LEU A 385 41.26 12.64 26.31
N GLY A 386 42.10 11.80 25.69
CA GLY A 386 43.26 12.25 24.90
C GLY A 386 42.86 12.89 23.57
N LYS A 387 41.72 12.45 23.01
CA LYS A 387 41.18 12.94 21.71
C LYS A 387 39.95 13.82 21.87
N CYS A 388 39.16 13.57 22.88
CA CYS A 388 37.94 14.34 23.14
C CYS A 388 38.22 15.71 23.73
N ARG A 389 37.75 16.77 23.05
CA ARG A 389 37.90 18.17 23.51
C ARG A 389 36.58 18.75 24.02
N CYS A 390 35.54 17.94 24.20
CA CYS A 390 34.24 18.38 24.66
C CYS A 390 34.21 18.50 26.19
N THR A 391 33.66 19.59 26.70
CA THR A 391 33.41 19.74 28.15
C THR A 391 32.25 18.83 28.57
N PRO A 392 32.13 18.41 29.84
CA PRO A 392 31.02 17.64 30.36
C PRO A 392 29.65 18.26 30.05
N THR A 393 29.55 19.59 30.15
CA THR A 393 28.33 20.34 29.83
C THR A 393 27.96 20.24 28.34
N GLN A 394 28.95 20.26 27.46
CA GLN A 394 28.72 20.09 26.00
C GLN A 394 28.28 18.67 25.67
N ILE A 395 28.86 17.66 26.31
CA ILE A 395 28.44 16.25 26.14
C ILE A 395 26.99 16.07 26.60
N ARG A 396 26.66 16.54 27.81
CA ARG A 396 25.30 16.47 28.35
C ARG A 396 24.29 17.19 27.45
N ARG A 397 24.62 18.38 26.94
CA ARG A 397 23.76 19.14 26.04
C ARG A 397 23.55 18.40 24.70
N TYR A 398 24.58 17.71 24.20
CA TYR A 398 24.51 16.93 22.98
C TYR A 398 23.60 15.69 23.15
N LEU A 399 23.79 14.93 24.22
CA LEU A 399 22.99 13.76 24.54
C LEU A 399 21.50 14.12 24.84
N ASN A 400 21.26 15.25 25.49
CA ASN A 400 19.90 15.73 25.77
C ASN A 400 19.12 16.17 24.53
N ARG A 401 19.73 16.24 23.34
CA ARG A 401 18.99 16.42 22.07
C ARG A 401 18.09 15.23 21.76
N VAL A 402 18.50 14.03 22.15
CA VAL A 402 17.67 12.85 22.10
C VAL A 402 16.79 12.87 23.34
N SER A 403 15.54 13.26 23.18
CA SER A 403 14.61 13.55 24.29
C SER A 403 14.51 12.40 25.30
N GLY A 404 14.36 12.75 26.59
CA GLY A 404 14.25 11.78 27.68
C GLY A 404 13.18 10.68 27.51
N PRO A 405 12.06 10.93 26.84
CA PRO A 405 11.06 9.91 26.54
C PRO A 405 11.52 8.82 25.58
N PHE A 406 12.43 9.14 24.64
CA PHE A 406 13.03 8.16 23.76
C PHE A 406 13.87 7.12 24.55
N PHE A 407 14.44 7.55 25.69
CA PHE A 407 15.19 6.67 26.59
C PHE A 407 14.36 6.09 27.76
N ARG A 408 13.12 6.56 27.98
CA ARG A 408 12.27 6.16 29.12
C ARG A 408 11.26 5.06 28.83
N SER A 409 11.13 4.61 27.60
CA SER A 409 10.32 3.42 27.33
C SER A 409 11.06 2.19 27.84
N ASP A 410 10.88 1.87 29.14
CA ASP A 410 11.56 0.80 29.89
C ASP A 410 11.38 -0.61 29.29
N ARG A 411 10.63 -0.73 28.21
CA ARG A 411 10.34 -2.00 27.56
C ARG A 411 11.30 -2.39 26.42
N TYR A 412 12.18 -1.48 25.91
CA TYR A 412 12.79 -1.73 24.60
C TYR A 412 14.24 -1.28 24.43
N TRP A 413 14.92 -0.82 25.48
CA TRP A 413 16.33 -0.43 25.35
C TRP A 413 17.24 -1.44 26.05
N GLY A 414 17.50 -2.52 25.33
CA GLY A 414 18.71 -3.29 25.62
C GLY A 414 19.89 -2.40 25.22
N GLY A 415 20.42 -1.62 26.14
CA GLY A 415 21.59 -0.78 25.90
C GLY A 415 22.79 -1.66 25.60
N SER A 416 23.10 -1.85 24.32
CA SER A 416 24.37 -2.39 23.89
C SER A 416 25.17 -1.28 23.27
N THR A 417 26.19 -0.87 23.98
CA THR A 417 27.19 0.04 23.46
C THR A 417 28.20 -0.73 22.64
N ALA A 418 28.41 -0.34 21.41
CA ALA A 418 29.45 -0.89 20.55
C ALA A 418 30.87 -0.52 21.01
N ALA A 419 31.07 -0.11 22.25
CA ALA A 419 32.38 0.23 22.83
C ALA A 419 32.38 0.04 24.35
N GLY A 420 31.84 -1.03 24.89
CA GLY A 420 32.10 -1.45 26.27
C GLY A 420 31.45 -0.63 27.40
N PHE A 421 30.52 0.27 27.08
CA PHE A 421 29.76 1.06 28.07
C PHE A 421 28.28 0.79 27.97
N GLY A 422 27.70 0.16 29.01
CA GLY A 422 26.25 0.06 29.19
C GLY A 422 25.68 1.44 29.52
N TYR A 423 24.40 1.65 29.19
CA TYR A 423 23.66 2.89 29.51
C TYR A 423 23.67 3.24 31.02
N ASP A 424 23.74 2.22 31.88
CA ASP A 424 23.83 2.38 33.34
C ASP A 424 25.16 3.02 33.77
N GLY A 425 26.28 2.70 33.12
CA GLY A 425 27.56 3.38 33.35
C GLY A 425 27.53 4.86 32.96
N PHE A 426 26.75 5.22 31.94
CA PHE A 426 26.56 6.62 31.52
C PHE A 426 25.73 7.43 32.55
N ARG A 427 24.79 6.79 33.25
CA ARG A 427 23.98 7.45 34.29
C ARG A 427 24.69 7.65 35.61
N GLU A 428 25.53 6.71 36.01
CA GLU A 428 26.23 6.79 37.32
C GLU A 428 27.39 7.77 37.31
N GLU A 429 28.10 7.94 36.20
CA GLU A 429 29.28 8.81 36.11
C GLU A 429 28.94 10.32 35.95
N TYR A 430 27.69 10.67 35.65
CA TYR A 430 27.24 12.04 35.37
C TYR A 430 25.99 12.50 36.15
N ARG A 431 25.63 11.79 37.25
CA ARG A 431 24.74 12.32 38.28
C ARG A 431 25.51 13.22 39.23
#